data_93bf04768f00deabe50d3462b97225cf
#
_entry.id   93bf04768f00deabe50d3462b97225cf
#
_cell.length_a   1.000
_cell.length_b   1.000
_cell.length_c   1.000
_cell.angle_alpha   90.00
_cell.angle_beta   90.00
_cell.angle_gamma   90.00
#
_symmetry.space_group_name_H-M   'P 1'
#
loop_
_entity.id
_entity.type
_entity.pdbx_description
1 polymer ?
#
loop_
_entity_poly.entity_id
_entity_poly.type
_entity_poly.pdbx_seq_one_letter_code
_entity_poly.pdbx_strand_id
1 'polypeptide(L)'
;MKELLLIAIGSAIVNNVVLSQFLGICPFLGVSKKVETASGMGGAVIFVITIASFFTSLIYKFILLPLNISYLQTIVFILVIAALVQFVEMFLKKSMPSLYNALGVYLPLITTNCAVLGVALTNVQNEDSILEGVINGIGTSVGFAIAIVIMAGIREKIEYNDVSESFQGTPIVLLTAALMSIAFFGFSGLI
;
A
#
# COMPACT_ATOMS: atom_id res chain seq x y z
N MET A 1 12.71 10.27 18.71
CA MET A 1 12.67 8.80 18.54
C MET A 1 11.33 8.20 18.97
N LYS A 2 10.77 8.57 20.12
CA LYS A 2 9.44 8.06 20.53
C LYS A 2 8.33 8.47 19.54
N GLU A 3 8.31 9.71 19.09
CA GLU A 3 7.31 10.19 18.13
C GLU A 3 7.39 9.48 16.77
N LEU A 4 8.58 9.23 16.25
CA LEU A 4 8.77 8.50 15.00
C LEU A 4 8.30 7.04 15.08
N LEU A 5 8.51 6.41 16.24
CA LEU A 5 8.01 5.05 16.49
C LEU A 5 6.48 5.03 16.60
N LEU A 6 5.89 6.04 17.24
CA LEU A 6 4.43 6.21 17.32
C LEU A 6 3.80 6.42 15.94
N ILE A 7 4.43 7.25 15.09
CA ILE A 7 3.99 7.45 13.70
C ILE A 7 4.04 6.12 12.93
N ALA A 8 5.14 5.38 13.02
CA ALA A 8 5.29 4.10 12.32
C ALA A 8 4.27 3.05 12.77
N ILE A 9 4.04 2.89 14.07
CA ILE A 9 3.06 1.92 14.61
C ILE A 9 1.63 2.39 14.33
N GLY A 10 1.37 3.69 14.50
CA GLY A 10 0.08 4.29 14.21
C GLY A 10 -0.34 4.10 12.75
N SER A 11 0.57 4.34 11.81
CA SER A 11 0.31 4.15 10.38
C SER A 11 0.18 2.68 9.98
N ALA A 12 0.89 1.78 10.65
CA ALA A 12 0.85 0.35 10.31
C ALA A 12 -0.43 -0.34 10.79
N ILE A 13 -0.86 -0.06 12.03
CA ILE A 13 -1.93 -0.81 12.70
C ILE A 13 -3.21 0.02 12.80
N VAL A 14 -3.13 1.23 13.38
CA VAL A 14 -4.32 2.04 13.67
C VAL A 14 -4.90 2.66 12.41
N ASN A 15 -4.08 3.34 11.64
CA ASN A 15 -4.45 3.98 10.38
C ASN A 15 -4.01 3.12 9.17
N ASN A 16 -4.31 1.82 9.21
CA ASN A 16 -3.97 0.94 8.11
C ASN A 16 -4.62 1.42 6.81
N VAL A 17 -3.79 1.71 5.80
CA VAL A 17 -4.24 2.32 4.54
C VAL A 17 -5.29 1.49 3.80
N VAL A 18 -5.25 0.16 3.92
CA VAL A 18 -6.22 -0.73 3.26
C VAL A 18 -7.50 -0.85 4.05
N LEU A 19 -7.40 -1.14 5.35
CA LEU A 19 -8.53 -1.54 6.17
C LEU A 19 -9.28 -0.35 6.79
N SER A 20 -8.57 0.78 7.02
CA SER A 20 -9.16 2.01 7.55
C SER A 20 -9.51 3.03 6.46
N GLN A 21 -8.63 3.21 5.48
CA GLN A 21 -8.81 4.23 4.43
C GLN A 21 -9.33 3.66 3.10
N PHE A 22 -9.43 2.33 2.98
CA PHE A 22 -9.86 1.62 1.76
C PHE A 22 -9.02 1.95 0.52
N LEU A 23 -7.75 2.32 0.70
CA LEU A 23 -6.81 2.57 -0.38
C LEU A 23 -5.97 1.32 -0.67
N GLY A 24 -5.67 1.07 -1.94
CA GLY A 24 -4.92 -0.13 -2.35
C GLY A 24 -5.75 -1.41 -2.38
N ILE A 25 -7.06 -1.32 -2.53
CA ILE A 25 -7.97 -2.47 -2.61
C ILE A 25 -7.69 -3.32 -3.86
N CYS A 26 -7.30 -2.71 -4.98
CA CYS A 26 -7.06 -3.43 -6.23
C CYS A 26 -6.01 -4.54 -6.09
N PRO A 27 -4.77 -4.26 -5.61
CA PRO A 27 -3.82 -5.33 -5.34
C PRO A 27 -4.23 -6.22 -4.15
N PHE A 28 -4.89 -5.66 -3.15
CA PHE A 28 -5.37 -6.40 -1.98
C PHE A 28 -6.35 -7.52 -2.36
N LEU A 29 -7.33 -7.27 -3.24
CA LEU A 29 -8.27 -8.28 -3.71
C LEU A 29 -7.67 -9.16 -4.83
N GLY A 30 -6.86 -8.58 -5.70
CA GLY A 30 -6.34 -9.26 -6.89
C GLY A 30 -5.25 -10.28 -6.58
N VAL A 31 -4.32 -9.95 -5.70
CA VAL A 31 -3.11 -10.75 -5.47
C VAL A 31 -3.17 -11.61 -4.20
N SER A 32 -4.19 -11.46 -3.36
CA SER A 32 -4.34 -12.21 -2.10
C SER A 32 -4.87 -13.64 -2.26
N LYS A 33 -4.66 -14.31 -3.40
CA LYS A 33 -5.09 -15.71 -3.61
C LYS A 33 -4.18 -16.71 -2.91
N LYS A 34 -2.87 -16.45 -2.88
CA LYS A 34 -1.85 -17.29 -2.25
C LYS A 34 -0.94 -16.44 -1.38
N VAL A 35 -0.55 -16.98 -0.23
CA VAL A 35 0.34 -16.28 0.72
C VAL A 35 1.69 -15.95 0.09
N GLU A 36 2.21 -16.83 -0.77
CA GLU A 36 3.49 -16.62 -1.44
C GLU A 36 3.47 -15.41 -2.39
N THR A 37 2.44 -15.28 -3.23
CA THR A 37 2.28 -14.13 -4.13
C THR A 37 1.94 -12.86 -3.36
N ALA A 38 1.15 -12.96 -2.30
CA ALA A 38 0.81 -11.83 -1.43
C ALA A 38 2.03 -11.26 -0.70
N SER A 39 2.92 -12.12 -0.19
CA SER A 39 4.16 -11.69 0.47
C SER A 39 5.13 -11.01 -0.52
N GLY A 40 5.28 -11.56 -1.72
CA GLY A 40 6.06 -10.94 -2.79
C GLY A 40 5.53 -9.56 -3.19
N MET A 41 4.20 -9.43 -3.32
CA MET A 41 3.54 -8.15 -3.60
C MET A 41 3.72 -7.15 -2.44
N GLY A 42 3.59 -7.63 -1.19
CA GLY A 42 3.83 -6.81 0.00
C GLY A 42 5.23 -6.22 0.01
N GLY A 43 6.25 -7.03 -0.26
CA GLY A 43 7.65 -6.57 -0.35
C GLY A 43 7.87 -5.54 -1.47
N ALA A 44 7.29 -5.75 -2.64
CA ALA A 44 7.37 -4.80 -3.75
C ALA A 44 6.69 -3.46 -3.39
N VAL A 45 5.54 -3.51 -2.74
CA VAL A 45 4.80 -2.31 -2.30
C VAL A 45 5.59 -1.55 -1.23
N ILE A 46 6.22 -2.24 -0.26
CA ILE A 46 7.09 -1.58 0.75
C ILE A 46 8.19 -0.79 0.06
N PHE A 47 8.88 -1.39 -0.90
CA PHE A 47 9.95 -0.74 -1.64
C PHE A 47 9.45 0.49 -2.42
N VAL A 48 8.35 0.32 -3.15
CA VAL A 48 7.78 1.41 -3.98
C VAL A 48 7.27 2.57 -3.14
N ILE A 49 6.51 2.30 -2.06
CA ILE A 49 5.98 3.37 -1.19
C ILE A 49 7.11 4.14 -0.51
N THR A 50 8.14 3.45 -0.03
CA THR A 50 9.29 4.09 0.62
C THR A 50 10.00 5.06 -0.31
N ILE A 51 10.31 4.61 -1.54
CA ILE A 51 10.96 5.43 -2.55
C ILE A 51 10.04 6.58 -3.00
N ALA A 52 8.77 6.28 -3.25
CA ALA A 52 7.79 7.28 -3.67
C ALA A 52 7.61 8.37 -2.60
N SER A 53 7.50 8.00 -1.32
CA SER A 53 7.40 8.97 -0.21
C SER A 53 8.62 9.88 -0.14
N PHE A 54 9.82 9.35 -0.34
CA PHE A 54 11.04 10.15 -0.36
C PHE A 54 11.03 11.17 -1.51
N PHE A 55 10.78 10.72 -2.75
CA PHE A 55 10.82 11.60 -3.91
C PHE A 55 9.67 12.61 -3.94
N THR A 56 8.46 12.19 -3.54
CA THR A 56 7.31 13.11 -3.51
C THR A 56 7.48 14.20 -2.45
N SER A 57 7.99 13.86 -1.26
CA SER A 57 8.30 14.85 -0.21
C SER A 57 9.40 15.81 -0.65
N LEU A 58 10.42 15.32 -1.34
CA LEU A 58 11.50 16.14 -1.87
C LEU A 58 11.00 17.11 -2.94
N ILE A 59 10.21 16.62 -3.91
CA ILE A 59 9.64 17.45 -4.99
C ILE A 59 8.67 18.48 -4.43
N TYR A 60 7.83 18.09 -3.47
CA TYR A 60 6.90 19.02 -2.84
C TYR A 60 7.65 20.19 -2.19
N LYS A 61 8.66 19.89 -1.37
CA LYS A 61 9.39 20.88 -0.59
C LYS A 61 10.30 21.78 -1.43
N PHE A 62 10.93 21.23 -2.48
CA PHE A 62 11.90 21.99 -3.27
C PHE A 62 11.31 22.62 -4.54
N ILE A 63 10.21 22.10 -5.06
CA ILE A 63 9.64 22.56 -6.34
C ILE A 63 8.26 23.19 -6.13
N LEU A 64 7.32 22.49 -5.51
CA LEU A 64 5.93 22.94 -5.45
C LEU A 64 5.75 24.12 -4.48
N LEU A 65 6.38 24.07 -3.31
CA LEU A 65 6.29 25.12 -2.29
C LEU A 65 6.86 26.47 -2.79
N PRO A 66 8.11 26.55 -3.31
CA PRO A 66 8.67 27.83 -3.73
C PRO A 66 8.01 28.42 -4.99
N LEU A 67 7.40 27.57 -5.83
CA LEU A 67 6.69 28.04 -7.02
C LEU A 67 5.21 28.38 -6.77
N ASN A 68 4.66 28.14 -5.55
CA ASN A 68 3.25 28.33 -5.23
C ASN A 68 2.27 27.57 -6.14
N ILE A 69 2.66 26.37 -6.62
CA ILE A 69 1.87 25.52 -7.54
C ILE A 69 1.28 24.31 -6.78
N SER A 70 0.95 24.50 -5.50
CA SER A 70 0.43 23.39 -4.66
C SER A 70 -0.87 22.77 -5.17
N TYR A 71 -1.67 23.48 -5.97
CA TYR A 71 -2.89 22.94 -6.57
C TYR A 71 -2.64 21.85 -7.63
N LEU A 72 -1.42 21.78 -8.18
CA LEU A 72 -1.03 20.75 -9.16
C LEU A 72 -0.34 19.53 -8.51
N GLN A 73 -0.24 19.48 -7.18
CA GLN A 73 0.47 18.43 -6.44
C GLN A 73 0.05 17.01 -6.85
N THR A 74 -1.25 16.77 -7.01
CA THR A 74 -1.77 15.44 -7.36
C THR A 74 -1.29 14.98 -8.73
N ILE A 75 -1.29 15.86 -9.73
CA ILE A 75 -0.85 15.55 -11.10
C ILE A 75 0.65 15.26 -11.12
N VAL A 76 1.43 16.09 -10.42
CA VAL A 76 2.89 15.92 -10.32
C VAL A 76 3.22 14.60 -9.61
N PHE A 77 2.53 14.28 -8.52
CA PHE A 77 2.75 13.04 -7.78
C PHE A 77 2.41 11.81 -8.61
N ILE A 78 1.29 11.80 -9.33
CA ILE A 78 0.92 10.69 -10.21
C ILE A 78 2.01 10.49 -11.28
N LEU A 79 2.50 11.54 -11.90
CA LEU A 79 3.53 11.46 -12.93
C LEU A 79 4.85 10.93 -12.37
N VAL A 80 5.28 11.42 -11.22
CA VAL A 80 6.52 10.98 -10.56
C VAL A 80 6.41 9.52 -10.12
N ILE A 81 5.30 9.14 -9.48
CA ILE A 81 5.06 7.76 -9.05
C ILE A 81 5.04 6.81 -10.25
N ALA A 82 4.37 7.17 -11.34
CA ALA A 82 4.34 6.37 -12.56
C ALA A 82 5.74 6.16 -13.15
N ALA A 83 6.55 7.22 -13.22
CA ALA A 83 7.92 7.12 -13.71
C ALA A 83 8.81 6.24 -12.80
N LEU A 84 8.70 6.40 -11.49
CA LEU A 84 9.44 5.59 -10.52
C LEU A 84 9.05 4.11 -10.61
N VAL A 85 7.76 3.80 -10.69
CA VAL A 85 7.30 2.41 -10.74
C VAL A 85 7.71 1.74 -12.06
N GLN A 86 7.69 2.46 -13.19
CA GLN A 86 8.21 1.93 -14.45
C GLN A 86 9.71 1.62 -14.36
N PHE A 87 10.47 2.47 -13.68
CA PHE A 87 11.89 2.19 -13.42
C PHE A 87 12.07 0.94 -12.55
N VAL A 88 11.28 0.79 -11.49
CA VAL A 88 11.29 -0.39 -10.62
C VAL A 88 10.89 -1.65 -11.38
N GLU A 89 9.90 -1.56 -12.28
CA GLU A 89 9.48 -2.68 -13.13
C GLU A 89 10.61 -3.17 -14.04
N MET A 90 11.32 -2.24 -14.70
CA MET A 90 12.49 -2.60 -15.51
C MET A 90 13.60 -3.23 -14.68
N PHE A 91 13.81 -2.75 -13.46
CA PHE A 91 14.78 -3.30 -12.53
C PHE A 91 14.41 -4.73 -12.09
N LEU A 92 13.15 -4.95 -11.69
CA LEU A 92 12.64 -6.27 -11.31
C LEU A 92 12.74 -7.28 -12.44
N LYS A 93 12.41 -6.88 -13.67
CA LYS A 93 12.50 -7.72 -14.86
C LYS A 93 13.94 -8.20 -15.11
N LYS A 94 14.94 -7.38 -14.80
CA LYS A 94 16.35 -7.70 -15.00
C LYS A 94 16.96 -8.47 -13.82
N SER A 95 16.61 -8.10 -12.59
CA SER A 95 17.22 -8.65 -11.36
C SER A 95 16.55 -9.92 -10.86
N MET A 96 15.22 -9.99 -10.94
CA MET A 96 14.43 -11.08 -10.34
C MET A 96 13.35 -11.58 -11.30
N PRO A 97 13.72 -12.29 -12.39
CA PRO A 97 12.76 -12.73 -13.40
C PRO A 97 11.74 -13.75 -12.86
N SER A 98 12.07 -14.51 -11.83
CA SER A 98 11.13 -15.44 -11.19
C SER A 98 9.98 -14.70 -10.49
N LEU A 99 10.30 -13.64 -9.75
CA LEU A 99 9.30 -12.78 -9.08
C LEU A 99 8.49 -11.98 -10.12
N TYR A 100 9.16 -11.49 -11.16
CA TYR A 100 8.50 -10.82 -12.27
C TYR A 100 7.45 -11.71 -12.96
N ASN A 101 7.78 -12.96 -13.23
CA ASN A 101 6.86 -13.93 -13.82
C ASN A 101 5.72 -14.35 -12.86
N ALA A 102 6.00 -14.44 -11.55
CA ALA A 102 5.00 -14.75 -10.54
C ALA A 102 3.99 -13.61 -10.35
N LEU A 103 4.45 -12.37 -10.38
CA LEU A 103 3.59 -11.17 -10.30
C LEU A 103 2.92 -10.86 -11.64
N GLY A 104 3.55 -11.16 -12.77
CA GLY A 104 3.01 -11.11 -14.12
C GLY A 104 2.07 -9.95 -14.41
N VAL A 105 0.80 -10.30 -14.66
CA VAL A 105 -0.29 -9.34 -14.98
C VAL A 105 -0.58 -8.36 -13.83
N TYR A 106 -0.13 -8.64 -12.61
CA TYR A 106 -0.40 -7.79 -11.43
C TYR A 106 0.60 -6.63 -11.25
N LEU A 107 1.67 -6.58 -12.03
CA LEU A 107 2.63 -5.47 -11.99
C LEU A 107 1.99 -4.09 -12.28
N PRO A 108 1.08 -3.94 -13.26
CA PRO A 108 0.37 -2.67 -13.44
C PRO A 108 -0.42 -2.21 -12.21
N LEU A 109 -0.85 -3.14 -11.34
CA LEU A 109 -1.54 -2.80 -10.10
C LEU A 109 -0.63 -2.12 -9.06
N ILE A 110 0.69 -2.25 -9.20
CA ILE A 110 1.65 -1.50 -8.37
C ILE A 110 1.72 -0.06 -8.87
N THR A 111 1.75 0.14 -10.19
CA THR A 111 1.85 1.46 -10.84
C THR A 111 0.62 2.33 -10.53
N THR A 112 -0.56 1.73 -10.58
CA THR A 112 -1.85 2.41 -10.34
C THR A 112 -2.33 2.25 -8.90
N ASN A 113 -1.44 1.91 -7.96
CA ASN A 113 -1.81 1.67 -6.58
C ASN A 113 -2.16 2.99 -5.87
N CYS A 114 -3.44 3.14 -5.54
CA CYS A 114 -3.95 4.31 -4.84
C CYS A 114 -3.38 4.47 -3.43
N ALA A 115 -2.85 3.42 -2.79
CA ALA A 115 -2.17 3.54 -1.51
C ALA A 115 -0.88 4.37 -1.61
N VAL A 116 -0.11 4.22 -2.71
CA VAL A 116 1.12 5.00 -2.93
C VAL A 116 0.81 6.49 -3.03
N LEU A 117 -0.21 6.84 -3.82
CA LEU A 117 -0.68 8.22 -3.96
C LEU A 117 -1.28 8.74 -2.65
N GLY A 118 -2.06 7.92 -1.96
CA GLY A 118 -2.68 8.27 -0.68
C GLY A 118 -1.64 8.65 0.37
N VAL A 119 -0.59 7.87 0.53
CA VAL A 119 0.52 8.17 1.45
C VAL A 119 1.23 9.48 1.08
N ALA A 120 1.48 9.71 -0.21
CA ALA A 120 2.12 10.94 -0.66
C ALA A 120 1.26 12.18 -0.35
N LEU A 121 -0.06 12.09 -0.54
CA LEU A 121 -0.98 13.18 -0.22
C LEU A 121 -1.11 13.39 1.30
N THR A 122 -1.17 12.33 2.09
CA THR A 122 -1.24 12.42 3.56
C THR A 122 0.00 13.08 4.14
N ASN A 123 1.20 12.74 3.65
CA ASN A 123 2.45 13.38 4.08
C ASN A 123 2.45 14.89 3.82
N VAL A 124 1.84 15.32 2.71
CA VAL A 124 1.71 16.75 2.40
C VAL A 124 0.66 17.44 3.29
N GLN A 125 -0.47 16.78 3.54
CA GLN A 125 -1.54 17.31 4.39
C GLN A 125 -1.11 17.47 5.86
N ASN A 126 -0.26 16.56 6.33
CA ASN A 126 0.31 16.61 7.68
C ASN A 126 1.50 17.56 7.80
N GLU A 127 1.96 18.16 6.68
CA GLU A 127 3.17 18.99 6.62
C GLU A 127 4.42 18.26 7.14
N ASP A 128 4.47 16.92 6.93
CA ASP A 128 5.53 16.07 7.43
C ASP A 128 6.91 16.52 6.90
N SER A 129 7.91 16.45 7.77
CA SER A 129 9.29 16.55 7.31
C SER A 129 9.65 15.39 6.40
N ILE A 130 10.70 15.51 5.57
CA ILE A 130 11.11 14.44 4.65
C ILE A 130 11.34 13.13 5.40
N LEU A 131 11.92 13.20 6.61
CA LEU A 131 12.18 12.01 7.43
C LEU A 131 10.89 11.38 7.96
N GLU A 132 9.98 12.19 8.47
CA GLU A 132 8.67 11.75 8.98
C GLU A 132 7.82 11.14 7.87
N GLY A 133 7.80 11.77 6.69
CA GLY A 133 7.10 11.24 5.52
C GLY A 133 7.64 9.88 5.03
N VAL A 134 8.95 9.66 5.09
CA VAL A 134 9.55 8.35 4.76
C VAL A 134 9.19 7.31 5.82
N ILE A 135 9.24 7.65 7.10
CA ILE A 135 8.91 6.74 8.20
C ILE A 135 7.41 6.39 8.15
N ASN A 136 6.54 7.37 7.90
CA ASN A 136 5.12 7.13 7.67
C ASN A 136 4.89 6.22 6.46
N GLY A 137 5.62 6.42 5.37
CA GLY A 137 5.59 5.54 4.20
C GLY A 137 5.99 4.09 4.51
N ILE A 138 7.06 3.89 5.29
CA ILE A 138 7.49 2.55 5.74
C ILE A 138 6.43 1.93 6.64
N GLY A 139 5.92 2.65 7.64
CA GLY A 139 4.88 2.16 8.55
C GLY A 139 3.63 1.72 7.79
N THR A 140 3.13 2.59 6.92
CA THR A 140 1.94 2.32 6.11
C THR A 140 2.12 1.12 5.18
N SER A 141 3.28 1.00 4.53
CA SER A 141 3.58 -0.10 3.61
C SER A 141 3.73 -1.45 4.33
N VAL A 142 4.30 -1.46 5.53
CA VAL A 142 4.35 -2.66 6.39
C VAL A 142 2.93 -3.04 6.82
N GLY A 143 2.09 -2.07 7.20
CA GLY A 143 0.68 -2.31 7.51
C GLY A 143 -0.09 -2.91 6.32
N PHE A 144 0.16 -2.41 5.10
CA PHE A 144 -0.37 -2.99 3.86
C PHE A 144 0.06 -4.45 3.68
N ALA A 145 1.37 -4.73 3.85
CA ALA A 145 1.91 -6.09 3.69
C ALA A 145 1.31 -7.07 4.71
N ILE A 146 1.15 -6.66 5.96
CA ILE A 146 0.49 -7.48 6.98
C ILE A 146 -0.96 -7.77 6.59
N ALA A 147 -1.72 -6.75 6.19
CA ALA A 147 -3.12 -6.91 5.81
C ALA A 147 -3.31 -7.88 4.63
N ILE A 148 -2.48 -7.75 3.57
CA ILE A 148 -2.60 -8.61 2.38
C ILE A 148 -2.19 -10.05 2.67
N VAL A 149 -1.20 -10.29 3.54
CA VAL A 149 -0.77 -11.64 3.94
C VAL A 149 -1.85 -12.31 4.80
N ILE A 150 -2.45 -11.60 5.76
CA ILE A 150 -3.56 -12.11 6.57
C ILE A 150 -4.73 -12.49 5.66
N MET A 151 -5.09 -11.61 4.73
CA MET A 151 -6.16 -11.86 3.77
C MET A 151 -5.89 -13.10 2.93
N ALA A 152 -4.66 -13.27 2.44
CA ALA A 152 -4.26 -14.44 1.66
C ALA A 152 -4.36 -15.73 2.48
N GLY A 153 -3.90 -15.72 3.73
CA GLY A 153 -4.02 -16.88 4.63
C GLY A 153 -5.48 -17.27 4.94
N ILE A 154 -6.36 -16.28 5.10
CA ILE A 154 -7.80 -16.53 5.29
C ILE A 154 -8.40 -17.13 4.01
N ARG A 155 -8.06 -16.60 2.84
CA ARG A 155 -8.57 -17.11 1.55
C ARG A 155 -8.12 -18.52 1.25
N GLU A 156 -6.84 -18.85 1.49
CA GLU A 156 -6.35 -20.23 1.35
C GLU A 156 -7.12 -21.19 2.25
N LYS A 157 -7.48 -20.75 3.45
CA LYS A 157 -8.24 -21.60 4.40
C LYS A 157 -9.71 -21.74 4.01
N ILE A 158 -10.32 -20.70 3.45
CA ILE A 158 -11.71 -20.73 2.97
C ILE A 158 -11.86 -21.62 1.73
N GLU A 159 -10.83 -21.74 0.88
CA GLU A 159 -10.87 -22.56 -0.33
C GLU A 159 -11.15 -24.05 -0.04
N TYR A 160 -10.79 -24.53 1.16
CA TYR A 160 -11.03 -25.91 1.60
C TYR A 160 -12.37 -26.11 2.32
N ASN A 161 -13.18 -25.05 2.50
CA ASN A 161 -14.46 -25.14 3.19
C ASN A 161 -15.63 -25.13 2.18
N ASP A 162 -16.70 -25.83 2.55
CA ASP A 162 -17.97 -25.80 1.81
C ASP A 162 -18.64 -24.43 1.98
N VAL A 163 -18.47 -23.58 1.00
CA VAL A 163 -19.12 -22.27 0.91
C VAL A 163 -20.31 -22.36 -0.04
N SER A 164 -21.47 -21.82 0.39
CA SER A 164 -22.65 -21.75 -0.46
C SER A 164 -22.36 -21.10 -1.82
N GLU A 165 -22.92 -21.65 -2.90
CA GLU A 165 -22.67 -21.18 -4.27
C GLU A 165 -22.88 -19.67 -4.46
N SER A 166 -23.85 -19.08 -3.75
CA SER A 166 -24.13 -17.65 -3.79
C SER A 166 -23.02 -16.77 -3.22
N PHE A 167 -22.16 -17.30 -2.35
CA PHE A 167 -21.05 -16.59 -1.72
C PHE A 167 -19.69 -16.92 -2.33
N GLN A 168 -19.61 -17.89 -3.23
CA GLN A 168 -18.34 -18.26 -3.85
C GLN A 168 -17.76 -17.13 -4.71
N GLY A 169 -16.44 -17.02 -4.72
CA GLY A 169 -15.69 -16.04 -5.50
C GLY A 169 -15.52 -14.68 -4.82
N THR A 170 -15.91 -13.61 -5.51
CA THR A 170 -15.70 -12.21 -5.02
C THR A 170 -16.52 -11.85 -3.78
N PRO A 171 -17.78 -12.31 -3.58
CA PRO A 171 -18.56 -11.93 -2.41
C PRO A 171 -17.95 -12.33 -1.08
N ILE A 172 -17.41 -13.56 -0.98
CA ILE A 172 -16.76 -14.03 0.26
C ILE A 172 -15.50 -13.23 0.58
N VAL A 173 -14.77 -12.82 -0.46
CA VAL A 173 -13.55 -12.00 -0.31
C VAL A 173 -13.89 -10.62 0.24
N LEU A 174 -14.95 -9.98 -0.26
CA LEU A 174 -15.41 -8.68 0.23
C LEU A 174 -15.95 -8.78 1.65
N LEU A 175 -16.68 -9.84 1.98
CA LEU A 175 -17.16 -10.09 3.33
C LEU A 175 -15.99 -10.26 4.31
N THR A 176 -14.99 -11.03 3.93
CA THR A 176 -13.76 -11.21 4.73
C THR A 176 -13.03 -9.89 4.93
N ALA A 177 -12.88 -9.08 3.88
CA ALA A 177 -12.27 -7.77 3.97
C ALA A 177 -13.04 -6.82 4.92
N ALA A 178 -14.38 -6.86 4.87
CA ALA A 178 -15.23 -6.08 5.77
C ALA A 178 -15.05 -6.50 7.24
N LEU A 179 -15.03 -7.81 7.52
CA LEU A 179 -14.80 -8.32 8.86
C LEU A 179 -13.40 -7.98 9.38
N MET A 180 -12.37 -8.05 8.53
CA MET A 180 -11.02 -7.60 8.86
C MET A 180 -10.99 -6.11 9.19
N SER A 181 -11.70 -5.28 8.40
CA SER A 181 -11.78 -3.83 8.65
C SER A 181 -12.41 -3.52 10.00
N ILE A 182 -13.51 -4.22 10.37
CA ILE A 182 -14.14 -4.09 11.70
C ILE A 182 -13.19 -4.49 12.81
N ALA A 183 -12.43 -5.59 12.63
CA ALA A 183 -11.46 -6.05 13.62
C ALA A 183 -10.33 -5.03 13.82
N PHE A 184 -9.81 -4.44 12.74
CA PHE A 184 -8.78 -3.40 12.81
C PHE A 184 -9.30 -2.07 13.36
N PHE A 185 -10.58 -1.75 13.14
CA PHE A 185 -11.21 -0.58 13.73
C PHE A 185 -11.23 -0.64 15.26
N GLY A 186 -11.22 -1.84 15.86
CA GLY A 186 -11.09 -2.01 17.31
C GLY A 186 -9.77 -1.48 17.90
N PHE A 187 -8.73 -1.28 17.08
CA PHE A 187 -7.47 -0.64 17.49
C PHE A 187 -7.52 0.89 17.36
N SER A 188 -8.55 1.44 16.73
CA SER A 188 -8.77 2.88 16.63
C SER A 188 -9.07 3.45 18.02
N GLY A 189 -8.22 4.38 18.48
CA GLY A 189 -8.35 4.97 19.82
C GLY A 189 -7.34 4.47 20.85
N LEU A 190 -6.41 3.58 20.45
CA LEU A 190 -5.30 3.14 21.32
C LEU A 190 -4.12 4.14 21.31
N ILE A 191 -4.07 5.06 20.35
CA ILE A 191 -3.03 6.09 20.17
C ILE A 191 -3.69 7.45 20.02
#